data_bdc43c2150f43d96c4d85ed84bd23328
#
_entry.id   bdc43c2150f43d96c4d85ed84bd23328
#
_cell.length_a   1.000
_cell.length_b   1.000
_cell.length_c   1.000
_cell.angle_alpha   90.00
_cell.angle_beta   90.00
_cell.angle_gamma   90.00
#
_symmetry.space_group_name_H-M   'P 1'
#
loop_
_entity.id
_entity.type
_entity.pdbx_description
1 polymer ?
#
loop_
_entity_poly.entity_id
_entity_poly.type
_entity_poly.pdbx_seq_one_letter_code
_entity_poly.pdbx_strand_id
1 'polypeptide(L)'
;MRALALTGISPGNPHPRPDVCKEVTRLALPARGAGLYVLSLAAALTAPLDNYTSAQEKLARIESDQLPAGSRIELSAAEVNAYVTNEAPKVTDGVRNPRLELVGNGLARGTALIDFARVQRSQGQPPGWLLTKLLEGEHPVSVSVRIRSSGGQATVDVQRVEVSGVSIEGAALDFLIQHFLLGLYPNAVVGHPFAIGHRVDRVNVGPRGVTVVLGK
;
A
#
# COMPACT_ATOMS: atom_id res chain seq x y z
N MET A 1 25.27 18.48 43.20
CA MET A 1 26.34 17.67 43.84
C MET A 1 26.43 16.35 43.11
N ARG A 2 27.57 16.23 42.46
CA ARG A 2 28.39 15.04 42.22
C ARG A 2 27.66 13.85 41.56
N ALA A 3 27.89 13.59 40.32
CA ALA A 3 29.17 13.27 39.64
C ALA A 3 29.55 11.79 39.76
N LEU A 4 29.98 11.31 38.61
CA LEU A 4 30.94 10.27 38.33
C LEU A 4 30.34 8.88 38.18
N ALA A 5 30.48 8.30 37.09
CA ALA A 5 31.56 8.12 36.13
C ALA A 5 31.87 6.61 35.95
N LEU A 6 32.05 6.29 34.71
CA LEU A 6 33.13 5.49 34.15
C LEU A 6 32.98 3.96 34.28
N THR A 7 33.04 3.38 33.19
CA THR A 7 34.04 2.76 32.33
C THR A 7 33.90 1.25 32.23
N GLY A 8 34.04 0.79 31.04
CA GLY A 8 34.34 -0.58 30.70
C GLY A 8 34.03 -0.82 29.22
N ILE A 9 34.77 -0.32 28.34
CA ILE A 9 35.91 -0.80 27.53
C ILE A 9 35.76 -2.31 27.20
N SER A 10 35.44 -2.48 25.93
CA SER A 10 35.88 -3.44 24.94
C SER A 10 37.15 -4.29 25.32
N PRO A 11 37.52 -5.34 24.67
CA PRO A 11 37.59 -5.46 23.22
C PRO A 11 37.27 -6.85 22.61
N GLY A 12 36.94 -6.80 21.37
CA GLY A 12 37.59 -7.56 20.35
C GLY A 12 37.45 -9.08 20.33
N ASN A 13 36.98 -9.56 19.24
CA ASN A 13 37.85 -10.45 18.48
C ASN A 13 37.27 -10.74 17.10
N PRO A 14 38.21 -11.14 16.21
CA PRO A 14 38.15 -10.88 14.81
C PRO A 14 37.55 -12.03 14.01
N HIS A 15 37.22 -11.67 12.78
CA HIS A 15 36.90 -12.57 11.70
C HIS A 15 37.85 -13.74 11.51
N PRO A 16 37.38 -14.81 10.89
CA PRO A 16 38.17 -15.32 9.77
C PRO A 16 37.43 -15.22 8.45
N ARG A 17 38.03 -14.56 7.50
CA ARG A 17 37.75 -14.71 6.08
C ARG A 17 38.22 -16.12 5.66
N PRO A 18 37.49 -16.85 4.87
CA PRO A 18 38.10 -17.86 4.05
C PRO A 18 38.52 -17.24 2.70
N ASP A 19 39.79 -17.11 2.55
CA ASP A 19 40.46 -17.02 1.26
C ASP A 19 40.19 -18.31 0.48
N VAL A 20 39.47 -18.18 -0.61
CA VAL A 20 39.40 -19.25 -1.60
C VAL A 20 40.38 -18.92 -2.73
N CYS A 21 41.45 -19.63 -2.65
CA CYS A 21 42.55 -19.67 -3.61
C CYS A 21 42.04 -19.89 -5.04
N LYS A 22 42.70 -19.13 -5.89
CA LYS A 22 42.84 -19.30 -7.32
C LYS A 22 43.16 -20.75 -7.69
N GLU A 23 42.39 -21.31 -8.56
CA GLU A 23 42.89 -22.39 -9.41
C GLU A 23 42.69 -22.00 -10.87
N VAL A 24 43.80 -21.55 -11.43
CA VAL A 24 43.97 -21.29 -12.87
C VAL A 24 44.24 -22.62 -13.52
N THR A 25 43.24 -23.25 -14.06
CA THR A 25 43.49 -24.38 -14.97
C THR A 25 43.60 -23.85 -16.39
N ARG A 26 44.85 -23.77 -16.83
CA ARG A 26 45.22 -23.62 -18.25
C ARG A 26 44.71 -24.85 -19.00
N LEU A 27 43.74 -24.66 -19.88
CA LEU A 27 43.46 -25.64 -20.92
C LEU A 27 43.89 -25.08 -22.27
N ALA A 28 44.78 -25.84 -22.88
CA ALA A 28 45.41 -25.58 -24.16
C ALA A 28 44.37 -25.53 -25.29
N LEU A 29 44.61 -24.61 -26.25
CA LEU A 29 43.93 -24.61 -27.56
C LEU A 29 44.35 -25.80 -28.38
N PRO A 30 43.44 -26.41 -29.13
CA PRO A 30 43.76 -26.89 -30.47
C PRO A 30 43.07 -25.98 -31.52
N ALA A 31 43.88 -25.67 -32.52
CA ALA A 31 43.48 -24.89 -33.67
C ALA A 31 42.63 -25.71 -34.65
N ARG A 32 41.79 -24.96 -35.40
CA ARG A 32 41.12 -25.30 -36.65
C ARG A 32 39.80 -26.06 -36.57
N GLY A 33 38.74 -25.32 -36.85
CA GLY A 33 37.45 -25.85 -37.29
C GLY A 33 36.45 -24.71 -37.45
N ALA A 34 36.08 -24.46 -38.67
CA ALA A 34 35.15 -23.40 -39.09
C ALA A 34 33.80 -23.44 -38.40
N GLY A 35 33.28 -22.24 -38.08
CA GLY A 35 31.89 -21.91 -38.23
C GLY A 35 30.91 -22.47 -37.20
N LEU A 36 30.43 -21.66 -36.37
CA LEU A 36 29.07 -21.38 -36.02
C LEU A 36 29.11 -20.47 -34.78
N TYR A 37 29.09 -19.19 -35.01
CA TYR A 37 28.76 -18.24 -33.93
C TYR A 37 27.33 -18.52 -33.54
N VAL A 38 27.12 -19.36 -32.52
CA VAL A 38 25.89 -19.38 -31.77
C VAL A 38 25.88 -18.12 -30.96
N LEU A 39 25.20 -17.09 -31.50
CA LEU A 39 24.74 -15.97 -30.71
C LEU A 39 23.74 -16.51 -29.70
N SER A 40 24.23 -16.89 -28.51
CA SER A 40 23.38 -17.11 -27.36
C SER A 40 22.79 -15.75 -27.00
N LEU A 41 21.60 -15.46 -27.56
CA LEU A 41 20.72 -14.41 -27.10
C LEU A 41 20.31 -14.81 -25.68
N ALA A 42 21.03 -14.30 -24.69
CA ALA A 42 20.58 -14.31 -23.31
C ALA A 42 19.35 -13.39 -23.27
N ALA A 43 18.19 -13.92 -23.60
CA ALA A 43 16.93 -13.31 -23.28
C ALA A 43 16.89 -13.24 -21.75
N ALA A 44 17.19 -12.06 -21.20
CA ALA A 44 16.90 -11.76 -19.82
C ALA A 44 15.39 -11.96 -19.66
N LEU A 45 15.00 -13.09 -19.11
CA LEU A 45 13.64 -13.36 -18.65
C LEU A 45 13.41 -12.41 -17.47
N THR A 46 13.00 -11.18 -17.77
CA THR A 46 12.37 -10.30 -16.78
C THR A 46 11.08 -10.99 -16.39
N ALA A 47 11.11 -11.71 -15.27
CA ALA A 47 9.89 -12.20 -14.67
C ALA A 47 8.94 -11.00 -14.49
N PRO A 48 7.67 -11.10 -14.87
CA PRO A 48 6.73 -10.03 -14.64
C PRO A 48 6.69 -9.76 -13.12
N LEU A 49 6.90 -8.50 -12.74
CA LEU A 49 6.70 -8.08 -11.35
C LEU A 49 5.28 -8.46 -10.95
N ASP A 50 5.10 -8.98 -9.74
CA ASP A 50 3.77 -9.19 -9.24
C ASP A 50 3.05 -7.84 -9.08
N ASN A 51 1.72 -7.84 -9.12
CA ASN A 51 0.91 -6.62 -9.09
C ASN A 51 1.18 -5.77 -7.84
N TYR A 52 1.52 -6.39 -6.72
CA TYR A 52 1.80 -5.68 -5.48
C TYR A 52 3.13 -4.93 -5.54
N THR A 53 4.20 -5.60 -5.95
CA THR A 53 5.53 -4.99 -6.12
C THR A 53 5.48 -3.86 -7.16
N SER A 54 4.81 -4.09 -8.29
CA SER A 54 4.60 -3.06 -9.30
C SER A 54 3.86 -1.83 -8.75
N ALA A 55 2.81 -2.03 -7.95
CA ALA A 55 2.09 -0.95 -7.30
C ALA A 55 2.98 -0.17 -6.33
N GLN A 56 3.76 -0.87 -5.49
CA GLN A 56 4.69 -0.24 -4.55
C GLN A 56 5.73 0.62 -5.26
N GLU A 57 6.36 0.12 -6.33
CA GLU A 57 7.34 0.87 -7.11
C GLU A 57 6.73 2.13 -7.74
N LYS A 58 5.51 2.03 -8.28
CA LYS A 58 4.80 3.18 -8.87
C LYS A 58 4.46 4.23 -7.81
N LEU A 59 3.99 3.80 -6.64
CA LEU A 59 3.68 4.71 -5.52
C LEU A 59 4.95 5.37 -4.97
N ALA A 60 6.02 4.61 -4.76
CA ALA A 60 7.32 5.15 -4.32
C ALA A 60 7.87 6.20 -5.31
N ARG A 61 7.67 6.02 -6.62
CA ARG A 61 8.03 7.03 -7.62
C ARG A 61 7.21 8.31 -7.49
N ILE A 62 5.92 8.22 -7.16
CA ILE A 62 5.08 9.39 -6.88
C ILE A 62 5.60 10.12 -5.63
N GLU A 63 5.86 9.36 -4.55
CA GLU A 63 6.31 9.88 -3.26
C GLU A 63 7.72 10.47 -3.29
N SER A 64 8.55 10.06 -4.25
CA SER A 64 9.93 10.58 -4.38
C SER A 64 10.00 12.04 -4.81
N ASP A 65 8.92 12.64 -5.29
CA ASP A 65 8.82 14.01 -5.83
C ASP A 65 9.82 14.32 -6.98
N GLN A 66 10.44 13.29 -7.57
CA GLN A 66 11.48 13.44 -8.58
C GLN A 66 10.93 13.46 -10.02
N LEU A 67 9.67 13.14 -10.19
CA LEU A 67 9.06 13.07 -11.51
C LEU A 67 8.78 14.49 -12.06
N PRO A 68 8.96 14.71 -13.38
CA PRO A 68 8.62 15.98 -14.00
C PRO A 68 7.14 16.34 -13.85
N ALA A 69 6.84 17.63 -13.83
CA ALA A 69 5.46 18.12 -13.85
C ALA A 69 4.74 17.61 -15.10
N GLY A 70 3.47 17.24 -14.96
CA GLY A 70 2.66 16.65 -16.04
C GLY A 70 2.90 15.15 -16.24
N SER A 71 3.81 14.52 -15.50
CA SER A 71 3.98 13.07 -15.54
C SER A 71 2.69 12.35 -15.16
N ARG A 72 2.45 11.22 -15.84
CA ARG A 72 1.30 10.36 -15.58
C ARG A 72 1.79 9.00 -15.15
N ILE A 73 1.24 8.50 -14.04
CA ILE A 73 1.48 7.15 -13.55
C ILE A 73 0.15 6.43 -13.54
N GLU A 74 0.12 5.26 -14.17
CA GLU A 74 -1.06 4.43 -14.25
C GLU A 74 -0.87 3.19 -13.37
N LEU A 75 -1.82 2.98 -12.46
CA LEU A 75 -1.96 1.74 -11.70
C LEU A 75 -3.17 0.99 -12.26
N SER A 76 -2.97 -0.24 -12.68
CA SER A 76 -4.07 -1.11 -13.10
C SER A 76 -5.01 -1.45 -11.93
N ALA A 77 -6.23 -1.86 -12.19
CA ALA A 77 -7.15 -2.32 -11.16
C ALA A 77 -6.58 -3.50 -10.34
N ALA A 78 -5.82 -4.38 -10.99
CA ALA A 78 -5.16 -5.49 -10.33
C ALA A 78 -4.06 -5.02 -9.37
N GLU A 79 -3.24 -4.04 -9.77
CA GLU A 79 -2.21 -3.43 -8.91
C GLU A 79 -2.81 -2.72 -7.70
N VAL A 80 -3.84 -1.91 -7.92
CA VAL A 80 -4.52 -1.19 -6.83
C VAL A 80 -5.15 -2.18 -5.84
N ASN A 81 -5.83 -3.21 -6.34
CA ASN A 81 -6.41 -4.23 -5.47
C ASN A 81 -5.35 -5.05 -4.73
N ALA A 82 -4.25 -5.42 -5.39
CA ALA A 82 -3.14 -6.13 -4.75
C ALA A 82 -2.51 -5.29 -3.64
N TYR A 83 -2.33 -3.99 -3.87
CA TYR A 83 -1.82 -3.06 -2.87
C TYR A 83 -2.75 -2.99 -1.64
N VAL A 84 -4.05 -2.77 -1.86
CA VAL A 84 -5.04 -2.71 -0.77
C VAL A 84 -5.10 -4.03 0.01
N THR A 85 -5.09 -5.17 -0.70
CA THR A 85 -5.13 -6.50 -0.07
C THR A 85 -3.94 -6.75 0.86
N ASN A 86 -2.77 -6.23 0.51
CA ASN A 86 -1.55 -6.44 1.30
C ASN A 86 -1.35 -5.36 2.39
N GLU A 87 -1.75 -4.11 2.13
CA GLU A 87 -1.48 -3.01 3.06
C GLU A 87 -2.58 -2.80 4.10
N ALA A 88 -3.85 -2.94 3.73
CA ALA A 88 -4.94 -2.67 4.67
C ALA A 88 -4.88 -3.51 5.96
N PRO A 89 -4.54 -4.82 5.94
CA PRO A 89 -4.40 -5.60 7.17
C PRO A 89 -3.23 -5.19 8.06
N LYS A 90 -2.24 -4.44 7.53
CA LYS A 90 -1.09 -3.96 8.30
C LYS A 90 -1.40 -2.69 9.09
N VAL A 91 -2.42 -1.94 8.66
CA VAL A 91 -2.81 -0.68 9.30
C VAL A 91 -3.48 -0.92 10.64
N THR A 92 -4.29 -1.98 10.74
CA THR A 92 -5.00 -2.31 11.98
C THR A 92 -5.36 -3.79 12.03
N ASP A 93 -5.35 -4.33 13.25
CA ASP A 93 -5.92 -5.64 13.52
C ASP A 93 -7.44 -5.59 13.38
N GLY A 94 -8.03 -6.64 12.81
CA GLY A 94 -9.48 -6.77 12.68
C GLY A 94 -10.00 -6.50 11.27
N VAL A 95 -9.13 -6.19 10.29
CA VAL A 95 -9.49 -6.12 8.87
C VAL A 95 -8.96 -7.36 8.16
N ARG A 96 -9.86 -8.12 7.50
CA ARG A 96 -9.50 -9.34 6.76
C ARG A 96 -10.10 -9.33 5.38
N ASN A 97 -9.41 -9.97 4.45
CA ASN A 97 -9.81 -10.13 3.06
C ASN A 97 -10.25 -8.82 2.37
N PRO A 98 -9.51 -7.70 2.54
CA PRO A 98 -9.86 -6.45 1.89
C PRO A 98 -9.77 -6.62 0.37
N ARG A 99 -10.72 -6.03 -0.33
CA ARG A 99 -10.76 -5.96 -1.80
C ARG A 99 -11.21 -4.59 -2.24
N LEU A 100 -10.68 -4.15 -3.36
CA LEU A 100 -11.07 -2.89 -3.99
C LEU A 100 -11.49 -3.13 -5.43
N GLU A 101 -12.69 -2.69 -5.77
CA GLU A 101 -13.23 -2.67 -7.13
C GLU A 101 -13.29 -1.22 -7.62
N LEU A 102 -12.73 -0.97 -8.81
CA LEU A 102 -12.82 0.32 -9.48
C LEU A 102 -14.01 0.30 -10.43
N VAL A 103 -15.07 1.02 -10.09
CA VAL A 103 -16.30 1.04 -10.87
C VAL A 103 -16.19 2.00 -12.06
N GLY A 104 -15.37 3.05 -11.93
CA GLY A 104 -15.20 4.11 -12.95
C GLY A 104 -15.94 5.38 -12.58
N ASN A 105 -15.71 6.45 -13.36
CA ASN A 105 -16.29 7.77 -13.11
C ASN A 105 -16.01 8.30 -11.68
N GLY A 106 -14.82 8.02 -11.15
CA GLY A 106 -14.46 8.38 -9.80
C GLY A 106 -15.03 7.45 -8.72
N LEU A 107 -15.81 6.44 -9.07
CA LEU A 107 -16.40 5.50 -8.10
C LEU A 107 -15.47 4.31 -7.85
N ALA A 108 -15.32 3.99 -6.56
CA ALA A 108 -14.66 2.79 -6.08
C ALA A 108 -15.50 2.12 -5.00
N ARG A 109 -15.42 0.80 -4.91
CA ARG A 109 -16.06 0.00 -3.87
C ARG A 109 -15.02 -0.82 -3.13
N GLY A 110 -14.92 -0.62 -1.82
CA GLY A 110 -14.14 -1.46 -0.92
C GLY A 110 -15.02 -2.50 -0.24
N THR A 111 -14.51 -3.71 -0.05
CA THR A 111 -15.15 -4.77 0.75
C THR A 111 -14.12 -5.41 1.66
N ALA A 112 -14.53 -5.76 2.87
CA ALA A 112 -13.67 -6.48 3.83
C ALA A 112 -14.53 -7.22 4.86
N LEU A 113 -13.92 -8.15 5.59
CA LEU A 113 -14.45 -8.65 6.86
C LEU A 113 -13.83 -7.81 7.98
N ILE A 114 -14.67 -7.20 8.81
CA ILE A 114 -14.25 -6.30 9.89
C ILE A 114 -14.72 -6.82 11.25
N ASP A 115 -13.78 -7.06 12.14
CA ASP A 115 -14.01 -7.23 13.57
C ASP A 115 -13.89 -5.86 14.24
N PHE A 116 -15.00 -5.18 14.43
CA PHE A 116 -15.06 -3.83 14.98
C PHE A 116 -14.48 -3.73 16.39
N ALA A 117 -14.68 -4.77 17.23
CA ALA A 117 -14.14 -4.81 18.57
C ALA A 117 -12.61 -4.91 18.56
N ARG A 118 -12.04 -5.66 17.62
CA ARG A 118 -10.60 -5.79 17.43
C ARG A 118 -9.98 -4.49 16.89
N VAL A 119 -10.62 -3.85 15.92
CA VAL A 119 -10.22 -2.54 15.40
C VAL A 119 -10.14 -1.50 16.52
N GLN A 120 -11.16 -1.40 17.39
CA GLN A 120 -11.12 -0.46 18.52
C GLN A 120 -10.01 -0.78 19.52
N ARG A 121 -9.79 -2.05 19.84
CA ARG A 121 -8.69 -2.46 20.73
C ARG A 121 -7.33 -2.08 20.15
N SER A 122 -7.12 -2.22 18.85
CA SER A 122 -5.86 -1.85 18.19
C SER A 122 -5.61 -0.34 18.22
N GLN A 123 -6.67 0.48 18.32
CA GLN A 123 -6.60 1.93 18.50
C GLN A 123 -6.44 2.36 19.96
N GLY A 124 -6.30 1.42 20.91
CA GLY A 124 -6.23 1.71 22.34
C GLY A 124 -7.56 2.15 22.97
N GLN A 125 -8.67 1.98 22.26
CA GLN A 125 -10.01 2.30 22.75
C GLN A 125 -10.72 1.00 23.15
N PRO A 126 -11.07 0.81 24.44
CA PRO A 126 -11.86 -0.35 24.83
C PRO A 126 -13.26 -0.23 24.22
N PRO A 127 -13.74 -1.27 23.52
CA PRO A 127 -15.09 -1.25 22.98
C PRO A 127 -16.12 -1.19 24.12
N GLY A 128 -17.08 -0.28 23.98
CA GLY A 128 -18.20 -0.21 24.91
C GLY A 128 -18.97 -1.55 24.93
N TRP A 129 -19.55 -1.93 26.07
CA TRP A 129 -20.25 -3.22 26.24
C TRP A 129 -21.35 -3.45 25.19
N LEU A 130 -22.03 -2.38 24.76
CA LEU A 130 -23.09 -2.46 23.76
C LEU A 130 -22.52 -2.78 22.37
N LEU A 131 -21.43 -2.12 21.98
CA LEU A 131 -20.73 -2.39 20.72
C LEU A 131 -20.16 -3.79 20.68
N THR A 132 -19.55 -4.25 21.79
CA THR A 132 -19.04 -5.61 21.91
C THR A 132 -20.14 -6.64 21.67
N LYS A 133 -21.33 -6.39 22.19
CA LYS A 133 -22.45 -7.33 22.08
C LYS A 133 -23.15 -7.30 20.70
N LEU A 134 -23.23 -6.12 20.06
CA LEU A 134 -23.89 -5.95 18.77
C LEU A 134 -22.98 -6.25 17.58
N LEU A 135 -21.68 -6.00 17.73
CA LEU A 135 -20.68 -6.16 16.69
C LEU A 135 -19.62 -7.21 17.08
N GLU A 136 -20.04 -8.26 17.77
CA GLU A 136 -19.18 -9.38 18.10
C GLU A 136 -18.89 -10.21 16.85
N GLY A 137 -17.59 -10.48 16.63
CA GLY A 137 -17.13 -11.26 15.49
C GLY A 137 -16.85 -10.43 14.22
N GLU A 138 -16.70 -11.15 13.12
CA GLU A 138 -16.38 -10.56 11.82
C GLU A 138 -17.66 -10.25 11.04
N HIS A 139 -17.78 -9.02 10.56
CA HIS A 139 -18.90 -8.56 9.75
C HIS A 139 -18.44 -8.23 8.34
N PRO A 140 -19.11 -8.72 7.28
CA PRO A 140 -18.86 -8.25 5.93
C PRO A 140 -19.28 -6.78 5.81
N VAL A 141 -18.32 -5.94 5.41
CA VAL A 141 -18.51 -4.51 5.21
C VAL A 141 -18.26 -4.17 3.75
N SER A 142 -19.13 -3.35 3.18
CA SER A 142 -18.98 -2.77 1.85
C SER A 142 -19.10 -1.25 1.95
N VAL A 143 -18.15 -0.54 1.33
CA VAL A 143 -18.12 0.92 1.27
C VAL A 143 -17.97 1.35 -0.17
N SER A 144 -18.91 2.16 -0.68
CA SER A 144 -18.79 2.79 -1.99
C SER A 144 -18.46 4.27 -1.81
N VAL A 145 -17.43 4.74 -2.48
CA VAL A 145 -16.96 6.11 -2.41
C VAL A 145 -16.86 6.73 -3.79
N ARG A 146 -17.06 8.04 -3.88
CA ARG A 146 -16.76 8.85 -5.06
C ARG A 146 -15.56 9.73 -4.77
N ILE A 147 -14.54 9.61 -5.60
CA ILE A 147 -13.29 10.38 -5.53
C ILE A 147 -13.31 11.40 -6.65
N ARG A 148 -13.15 12.68 -6.32
CA ARG A 148 -13.00 13.79 -7.25
C ARG A 148 -11.71 14.52 -6.91
N SER A 149 -10.92 14.87 -7.89
CA SER A 149 -9.66 15.58 -7.64
C SER A 149 -9.31 16.53 -8.77
N SER A 150 -8.72 17.66 -8.42
CA SER A 150 -8.15 18.65 -9.33
C SER A 150 -7.29 19.66 -8.59
N GLY A 151 -6.26 20.21 -9.22
CA GLY A 151 -5.45 21.29 -8.67
C GLY A 151 -4.77 20.92 -7.33
N GLY A 152 -4.32 19.67 -7.16
CA GLY A 152 -3.66 19.20 -5.95
C GLY A 152 -4.60 18.91 -4.78
N GLN A 153 -5.90 18.97 -4.99
CA GLN A 153 -6.91 18.67 -3.99
C GLN A 153 -7.78 17.48 -4.40
N ALA A 154 -8.23 16.71 -3.42
CA ALA A 154 -9.21 15.66 -3.59
C ALA A 154 -10.37 15.82 -2.61
N THR A 155 -11.53 15.30 -3.02
CA THR A 155 -12.70 15.10 -2.17
C THR A 155 -13.11 13.64 -2.26
N VAL A 156 -13.37 13.02 -1.13
CA VAL A 156 -13.87 11.65 -1.02
C VAL A 156 -15.26 11.71 -0.41
N ASP A 157 -16.26 11.38 -1.19
CA ASP A 157 -17.65 11.34 -0.75
C ASP A 157 -18.06 9.88 -0.54
N VAL A 158 -18.50 9.54 0.67
CA VAL A 158 -19.10 8.23 0.96
C VAL A 158 -20.50 8.20 0.35
N GLN A 159 -20.72 7.25 -0.56
CA GLN A 159 -21.99 7.10 -1.26
C GLN A 159 -22.89 6.07 -0.57
N ARG A 160 -22.27 5.01 -0.02
CA ARG A 160 -23.00 3.92 0.64
C ARG A 160 -22.04 3.16 1.56
N VAL A 161 -22.56 2.78 2.71
CA VAL A 161 -21.93 1.82 3.62
C VAL A 161 -22.92 0.72 3.94
N GLU A 162 -22.49 -0.52 3.88
CA GLU A 162 -23.29 -1.69 4.27
C GLU A 162 -22.49 -2.52 5.26
N VAL A 163 -23.13 -2.95 6.32
CA VAL A 163 -22.59 -3.88 7.32
C VAL A 163 -23.52 -5.09 7.40
N SER A 164 -23.00 -6.27 7.11
CA SER A 164 -23.78 -7.52 7.04
C SER A 164 -25.03 -7.40 6.14
N GLY A 165 -24.91 -6.67 5.02
CA GLY A 165 -25.99 -6.46 4.06
C GLY A 165 -27.00 -5.39 4.46
N VAL A 166 -26.84 -4.74 5.60
CA VAL A 166 -27.70 -3.63 6.06
C VAL A 166 -27.05 -2.29 5.67
N SER A 167 -27.81 -1.44 4.98
CA SER A 167 -27.37 -0.08 4.64
C SER A 167 -27.30 0.77 5.91
N ILE A 168 -26.17 1.45 6.10
CA ILE A 168 -25.91 2.31 7.26
C ILE A 168 -25.98 3.76 6.81
N GLU A 169 -26.86 4.53 7.43
CA GLU A 169 -27.14 5.93 7.06
C GLU A 169 -27.26 6.83 8.31
N GLY A 170 -27.21 8.15 8.09
CA GLY A 170 -27.43 9.16 9.13
C GLY A 170 -26.47 9.03 10.31
N ALA A 171 -26.97 9.17 11.52
CA ALA A 171 -26.17 9.16 12.74
C ALA A 171 -25.35 7.88 12.95
N ALA A 172 -25.83 6.72 12.45
CA ALA A 172 -25.07 5.47 12.50
C ALA A 172 -23.84 5.52 11.57
N LEU A 173 -23.98 6.13 10.40
CA LEU A 173 -22.85 6.34 9.48
C LEU A 173 -21.84 7.32 10.07
N ASP A 174 -22.31 8.44 10.62
CA ASP A 174 -21.45 9.43 11.27
C ASP A 174 -20.67 8.80 12.43
N PHE A 175 -21.33 7.95 13.21
CA PHE A 175 -20.68 7.19 14.28
C PHE A 175 -19.57 6.28 13.75
N LEU A 176 -19.82 5.52 12.67
CA LEU A 176 -18.81 4.65 12.06
C LEU A 176 -17.62 5.46 11.52
N ILE A 177 -17.88 6.59 10.86
CA ILE A 177 -16.84 7.47 10.35
C ILE A 177 -15.97 7.99 11.51
N GLN A 178 -16.59 8.54 12.55
CA GLN A 178 -15.87 9.14 13.68
C GLN A 178 -15.07 8.12 14.49
N HIS A 179 -15.64 6.97 14.79
CA HIS A 179 -15.03 6.01 15.72
C HIS A 179 -14.12 4.98 15.04
N PHE A 180 -14.29 4.73 13.76
CA PHE A 180 -13.48 3.74 13.05
C PHE A 180 -12.58 4.38 11.98
N LEU A 181 -13.12 5.22 11.12
CA LEU A 181 -12.32 5.82 10.04
C LEU A 181 -11.33 6.86 10.60
N LEU A 182 -11.82 7.83 11.37
CA LEU A 182 -10.97 8.89 11.92
C LEU A 182 -10.03 8.39 13.02
N GLY A 183 -10.36 7.31 13.69
CA GLY A 183 -9.46 6.63 14.62
C GLY A 183 -8.24 6.04 13.93
N LEU A 184 -8.40 5.51 12.70
CA LEU A 184 -7.31 4.97 11.88
C LEU A 184 -6.60 6.06 11.07
N TYR A 185 -7.34 7.05 10.61
CA TYR A 185 -6.86 8.13 9.76
C TYR A 185 -7.34 9.47 10.31
N PRO A 186 -6.66 10.03 11.34
CA PRO A 186 -7.11 11.27 12.01
C PRO A 186 -7.19 12.48 11.08
N ASN A 187 -6.39 12.47 10.01
CA ASN A 187 -6.36 13.54 9.01
C ASN A 187 -7.32 13.29 7.82
N ALA A 188 -8.07 12.19 7.84
CA ALA A 188 -9.02 11.92 6.77
C ALA A 188 -10.18 12.90 6.84
N VAL A 189 -10.48 13.54 5.73
CA VAL A 189 -11.60 14.47 5.59
C VAL A 189 -12.59 13.89 4.60
N VAL A 190 -13.77 13.51 5.10
CA VAL A 190 -14.85 12.97 4.27
C VAL A 190 -15.78 14.11 3.86
N GLY A 191 -16.10 14.19 2.58
CA GLY A 191 -17.01 15.20 2.04
C GLY A 191 -16.43 16.61 1.86
N HIS A 192 -15.20 16.84 2.27
CA HIS A 192 -14.52 18.13 2.12
C HIS A 192 -13.21 17.99 1.32
N PRO A 193 -12.77 19.04 0.60
CA PRO A 193 -11.50 19.03 -0.09
C PRO A 193 -10.33 18.95 0.88
N PHE A 194 -9.32 18.15 0.52
CA PHE A 194 -8.03 18.06 1.21
C PHE A 194 -6.87 18.00 0.20
N ALA A 195 -5.68 18.43 0.61
CA ALA A 195 -4.48 18.36 -0.22
C ALA A 195 -4.00 16.92 -0.38
N ILE A 196 -3.74 16.50 -1.61
CA ILE A 196 -3.29 15.12 -1.91
C ILE A 196 -1.82 14.90 -1.49
N GLY A 197 -0.98 15.92 -1.55
CA GLY A 197 0.46 15.83 -1.31
C GLY A 197 1.26 15.31 -2.52
N HIS A 198 2.58 15.16 -2.35
CA HIS A 198 3.51 14.61 -3.35
C HIS A 198 3.36 15.21 -4.76
N ARG A 199 3.09 16.52 -4.83
CA ARG A 199 2.88 17.24 -6.09
C ARG A 199 1.83 16.61 -7.02
N VAL A 200 0.92 15.81 -6.47
CA VAL A 200 -0.18 15.23 -7.24
C VAL A 200 -1.20 16.32 -7.56
N ASP A 201 -1.40 16.59 -8.85
CA ASP A 201 -2.44 17.51 -9.33
C ASP A 201 -3.81 16.84 -9.34
N ARG A 202 -3.86 15.59 -9.81
CA ARG A 202 -5.13 14.91 -10.04
C ARG A 202 -5.00 13.39 -9.98
N VAL A 203 -6.04 12.76 -9.47
CA VAL A 203 -6.23 11.31 -9.45
C VAL A 203 -7.51 10.96 -10.21
N ASN A 204 -7.41 10.25 -11.32
CA ASN A 204 -8.56 9.80 -12.10
C ASN A 204 -8.81 8.33 -11.85
N VAL A 205 -9.98 8.00 -11.31
CA VAL A 205 -10.43 6.62 -11.07
C VAL A 205 -11.29 6.16 -12.23
N GLY A 206 -10.74 5.26 -13.04
CA GLY A 206 -11.43 4.59 -14.13
C GLY A 206 -11.70 3.11 -13.82
N PRO A 207 -12.49 2.42 -14.64
CA PRO A 207 -12.83 1.00 -14.38
C PRO A 207 -11.64 0.06 -14.57
N ARG A 208 -10.63 0.45 -15.33
CA ARG A 208 -9.44 -0.36 -15.61
C ARG A 208 -8.24 -0.04 -14.72
N GLY A 209 -8.30 1.07 -13.98
CA GLY A 209 -7.18 1.51 -13.17
C GLY A 209 -7.34 2.95 -12.67
N VAL A 210 -6.29 3.40 -12.01
CA VAL A 210 -6.15 4.76 -11.47
C VAL A 210 -5.01 5.45 -12.20
N THR A 211 -5.25 6.67 -12.70
CA THR A 211 -4.21 7.51 -13.30
C THR A 211 -3.92 8.66 -12.35
N VAL A 212 -2.67 8.78 -11.91
CA VAL A 212 -2.15 9.89 -11.11
C VAL A 212 -1.41 10.85 -12.04
N VAL A 213 -1.76 12.13 -11.99
CA VAL A 213 -1.13 13.20 -12.75
C VAL A 213 -0.40 14.11 -11.78
N LEU A 214 0.89 14.39 -12.06
CA LEU A 214 1.71 15.25 -11.21
C LEU A 214 1.62 16.71 -11.69
N GLY A 215 1.51 17.61 -10.73
CA GLY A 215 1.50 19.06 -10.90
C GLY A 215 2.91 19.66 -10.98
N LYS A 216 2.94 20.98 -11.02
CA LYS A 216 4.19 21.76 -10.98
C LYS A 216 4.76 21.83 -9.58
#